data_443f7175fc035050f0728686b5b86199
#
_entry.id   443f7175fc035050f0728686b5b86199
#
_cell.length_a   1.000
_cell.length_b   1.000
_cell.length_c   1.000
_cell.angle_alpha   90.00
_cell.angle_beta   90.00
_cell.angle_gamma   90.00
#
_symmetry.space_group_name_H-M   'P 1'
#
loop_
_entity.id
_entity.type
_entity.pdbx_description
1 polymer ?
#
loop_
_entity_poly.entity_id
_entity_poly.type
_entity_poly.pdbx_seq_one_letter_code
_entity_poly.pdbx_strand_id
1 'polypeptide(L)'
;MAGLEKPTSGQITYQDQVITSYTEDKLTDFRKKNIGIVFQSFYLIPNYTALENVALSLEINFQKNALSLAKEILIDLGLEDRLQHFPSQLSGGEQQRVAIARAIIKKPELILADEPTGNLDDENAQVITDLIFSVSKKYQKSLCLVTHDMDLAQRCDRIMKIENGTIV
;
A
#
# COMPACT_ATOMS: atom_id res chain seq x y z
N MET A 1 7.86 -2.37 -10.62
CA MET A 1 8.60 -1.69 -9.55
C MET A 1 8.76 -2.56 -8.29
N ALA A 2 7.72 -3.24 -7.80
CA ALA A 2 7.84 -4.09 -6.60
C ALA A 2 8.65 -5.39 -6.78
N GLY A 3 9.14 -5.70 -7.97
CA GLY A 3 9.83 -6.96 -8.27
C GLY A 3 8.91 -8.18 -8.17
N LEU A 4 7.61 -8.02 -8.43
CA LEU A 4 6.66 -9.13 -8.51
C LEU A 4 6.83 -9.89 -9.84
N GLU A 5 7.21 -9.16 -10.89
CA GLU A 5 7.51 -9.72 -12.20
C GLU A 5 8.88 -9.22 -12.67
N LYS A 6 9.56 -10.04 -13.46
CA LYS A 6 10.85 -9.66 -14.05
C LYS A 6 10.58 -8.90 -15.36
N PRO A 7 11.30 -7.79 -15.61
CA PRO A 7 11.20 -7.10 -16.89
C PRO A 7 11.78 -7.99 -18.02
N THR A 8 11.20 -7.88 -19.22
CA THR A 8 11.70 -8.57 -20.41
C THR A 8 13.13 -8.16 -20.74
N SER A 9 13.47 -6.89 -20.54
CA SER A 9 14.80 -6.32 -20.72
C SER A 9 14.98 -5.09 -19.83
N GLY A 10 16.22 -4.61 -19.72
CA GLY A 10 16.55 -3.43 -18.89
C GLY A 10 16.77 -3.75 -17.42
N GLN A 11 16.86 -2.72 -16.61
CA GLN A 11 17.18 -2.82 -15.18
C GLN A 11 16.21 -1.99 -14.34
N ILE A 12 15.89 -2.52 -13.17
CA ILE A 12 15.19 -1.77 -12.11
C ILE A 12 16.20 -1.54 -11.00
N THR A 13 16.43 -0.26 -10.70
CA THR A 13 17.34 0.15 -9.62
C THR A 13 16.53 0.81 -8.51
N TYR A 14 16.80 0.41 -7.29
CA TYR A 14 16.25 1.03 -6.09
C TYR A 14 17.42 1.55 -5.24
N GLN A 15 17.48 2.87 -5.04
CA GLN A 15 18.68 3.54 -4.55
C GLN A 15 19.87 3.09 -5.43
N ASP A 16 20.95 2.60 -4.88
CA ASP A 16 22.14 2.15 -5.65
C ASP A 16 22.14 0.63 -5.94
N GLN A 17 21.02 -0.06 -5.74
CA GLN A 17 20.92 -1.52 -5.88
C GLN A 17 20.10 -1.91 -7.11
N VAL A 18 20.69 -2.75 -7.98
CA VAL A 18 20.01 -3.32 -9.14
C VAL A 18 19.18 -4.52 -8.68
N ILE A 19 17.88 -4.30 -8.42
CA ILE A 19 16.96 -5.32 -7.90
C ILE A 19 16.56 -6.37 -8.96
N THR A 20 16.71 -6.05 -10.24
CA THR A 20 16.44 -7.00 -11.34
C THR A 20 17.27 -8.27 -11.27
N SER A 21 18.48 -8.19 -10.70
CA SER A 21 19.40 -9.33 -10.55
C SER A 21 19.12 -10.17 -9.29
N TYR A 22 18.16 -9.77 -8.45
CA TYR A 22 17.88 -10.48 -7.22
C TYR A 22 17.20 -11.83 -7.47
N THR A 23 17.51 -12.81 -6.62
CA THR A 23 16.72 -14.05 -6.50
C THR A 23 15.38 -13.75 -5.88
N GLU A 24 14.40 -14.67 -5.99
CA GLU A 24 13.08 -14.48 -5.41
C GLU A 24 13.14 -14.29 -3.88
N ASP A 25 14.02 -15.01 -3.19
CA ASP A 25 14.23 -14.83 -1.74
C ASP A 25 14.70 -13.40 -1.41
N LYS A 26 15.67 -12.89 -2.16
CA LYS A 26 16.14 -11.51 -2.00
C LYS A 26 15.08 -10.48 -2.34
N LEU A 27 14.27 -10.72 -3.38
CA LEU A 27 13.13 -9.85 -3.72
C LEU A 27 12.06 -9.87 -2.63
N THR A 28 11.81 -11.03 -2.03
CA THR A 28 10.89 -11.16 -0.91
C THR A 28 11.38 -10.37 0.30
N ASP A 29 12.65 -10.47 0.65
CA ASP A 29 13.24 -9.68 1.75
C ASP A 29 13.28 -8.19 1.44
N PHE A 30 13.54 -7.83 0.18
CA PHE A 30 13.50 -6.45 -0.30
C PHE A 30 12.08 -5.87 -0.15
N ARG A 31 11.04 -6.57 -0.64
CA ARG A 31 9.63 -6.16 -0.50
C ARG A 31 9.23 -6.00 0.96
N LYS A 32 9.60 -6.99 1.80
CA LYS A 32 9.30 -6.94 3.24
C LYS A 32 9.81 -5.68 3.92
N LYS A 33 11.01 -5.22 3.56
CA LYS A 33 11.69 -4.11 4.23
C LYS A 33 11.34 -2.74 3.64
N ASN A 34 11.18 -2.66 2.32
CA ASN A 34 11.22 -1.38 1.63
C ASN A 34 9.89 -0.96 1.01
N ILE A 35 8.96 -1.92 0.76
CA ILE A 35 7.79 -1.65 -0.05
C ILE A 35 6.49 -1.92 0.72
N GLY A 36 5.60 -0.95 0.73
CA GLY A 36 4.19 -1.11 1.05
C GLY A 36 3.38 -1.05 -0.24
N ILE A 37 2.42 -1.96 -0.41
CA ILE A 37 1.58 -1.97 -1.61
C ILE A 37 0.12 -1.80 -1.21
N VAL A 38 -0.55 -0.87 -1.87
CA VAL A 38 -1.99 -0.63 -1.78
C VAL A 38 -2.57 -0.96 -3.15
N PHE A 39 -3.48 -1.92 -3.21
CA PHE A 39 -4.13 -2.36 -4.43
C PHE A 39 -5.56 -1.83 -4.53
N GLN A 40 -6.10 -1.77 -5.74
CA GLN A 40 -7.49 -1.47 -6.02
C GLN A 40 -8.45 -2.48 -5.34
N SER A 41 -8.13 -3.75 -5.35
CA SER A 41 -8.98 -4.86 -4.84
C SER A 41 -8.74 -5.20 -3.36
N PHE A 42 -8.12 -4.31 -2.58
CA PHE A 42 -7.83 -4.44 -1.15
C PHE A 42 -7.00 -5.68 -0.75
N TYR A 43 -7.29 -6.85 -1.30
CA TYR A 43 -6.67 -8.16 -0.98
C TYR A 43 -6.59 -8.43 0.53
N LEU A 44 -7.67 -8.17 1.24
CA LEU A 44 -7.81 -8.57 2.63
C LEU A 44 -8.08 -10.07 2.74
N ILE A 45 -7.55 -10.68 3.78
CA ILE A 45 -7.78 -12.10 4.08
C ILE A 45 -9.19 -12.22 4.67
N PRO A 46 -10.13 -12.94 4.02
CA PRO A 46 -11.55 -12.89 4.38
C PRO A 46 -11.87 -13.39 5.79
N ASN A 47 -11.08 -14.35 6.28
CA ASN A 47 -11.27 -14.99 7.59
C ASN A 47 -10.44 -14.34 8.71
N TYR A 48 -9.85 -13.17 8.44
CA TYR A 48 -9.12 -12.37 9.40
C TYR A 48 -9.89 -11.07 9.65
N THR A 49 -9.92 -10.63 10.89
CA THR A 49 -10.44 -9.31 11.27
C THR A 49 -9.58 -8.18 10.67
N ALA A 50 -10.05 -6.94 10.72
CA ALA A 50 -9.25 -5.79 10.33
C ALA A 50 -7.92 -5.74 11.09
N LEU A 51 -7.96 -5.98 12.41
CA LEU A 51 -6.79 -6.02 13.27
C LEU A 51 -5.79 -7.10 12.84
N GLU A 52 -6.26 -8.33 12.60
CA GLU A 52 -5.42 -9.45 12.19
C GLU A 52 -4.84 -9.27 10.79
N ASN A 53 -5.62 -8.71 9.84
CA ASN A 53 -5.13 -8.38 8.50
C ASN A 53 -3.92 -7.43 8.53
N VAL A 54 -3.92 -6.47 9.44
CA VAL A 54 -2.81 -5.52 9.58
C VAL A 54 -1.66 -6.14 10.37
N ALA A 55 -1.96 -6.84 11.48
CA ALA A 55 -0.95 -7.45 12.35
C ALA A 55 -0.11 -8.50 11.62
N LEU A 56 -0.72 -9.27 10.71
CA LEU A 56 -0.04 -10.32 9.94
C LEU A 56 1.24 -9.83 9.26
N SER A 57 1.25 -8.58 8.76
CA SER A 57 2.44 -7.98 8.13
C SER A 57 3.65 -7.90 9.06
N LEU A 58 3.43 -7.82 10.37
CA LEU A 58 4.48 -7.81 11.40
C LEU A 58 4.76 -9.21 11.95
N GLU A 59 3.72 -10.04 12.09
CA GLU A 59 3.82 -11.40 12.61
C GLU A 59 4.70 -12.30 11.74
N ILE A 60 4.62 -12.17 10.42
CA ILE A 60 5.50 -12.84 9.45
C ILE A 60 7.00 -12.53 9.72
N ASN A 61 7.29 -11.40 10.38
CA ASN A 61 8.62 -10.99 10.80
C ASN A 61 8.91 -11.27 12.29
N PHE A 62 8.10 -12.10 12.95
CA PHE A 62 8.22 -12.48 14.36
C PHE A 62 8.20 -11.30 15.35
N GLN A 63 7.51 -10.21 15.01
CA GLN A 63 7.42 -9.03 15.88
C GLN A 63 6.41 -9.27 17.01
N LYS A 64 6.89 -9.27 18.27
CA LYS A 64 6.11 -9.68 19.46
C LYS A 64 4.90 -8.79 19.77
N ASN A 65 4.91 -7.52 19.37
CA ASN A 65 3.84 -6.55 19.66
C ASN A 65 2.99 -6.21 18.42
N ALA A 66 2.89 -7.13 17.47
CA ALA A 66 2.20 -6.92 16.18
C ALA A 66 0.75 -6.42 16.36
N LEU A 67 -0.03 -7.06 17.22
CA LEU A 67 -1.43 -6.69 17.48
C LEU A 67 -1.57 -5.30 18.10
N SER A 68 -0.68 -4.92 19.03
CA SER A 68 -0.71 -3.57 19.63
C SER A 68 -0.45 -2.49 18.59
N LEU A 69 0.60 -2.68 17.78
CA LEU A 69 0.95 -1.74 16.71
C LEU A 69 -0.13 -1.67 15.63
N ALA A 70 -0.74 -2.81 15.28
CA ALA A 70 -1.85 -2.86 14.34
C ALA A 70 -3.08 -2.10 14.88
N LYS A 71 -3.38 -2.24 16.17
CA LYS A 71 -4.45 -1.48 16.81
C LYS A 71 -4.18 0.04 16.75
N GLU A 72 -2.99 0.47 17.11
CA GLU A 72 -2.61 1.89 17.10
C GLU A 72 -2.78 2.51 15.71
N ILE A 73 -2.29 1.84 14.66
CA ILE A 73 -2.38 2.38 13.29
C ILE A 73 -3.82 2.38 12.78
N LEU A 74 -4.63 1.38 13.12
CA LEU A 74 -6.05 1.35 12.74
C LEU A 74 -6.84 2.47 13.42
N ILE A 75 -6.57 2.77 14.68
CA ILE A 75 -7.15 3.92 15.39
C ILE A 75 -6.74 5.22 14.69
N ASP A 76 -5.46 5.40 14.38
CA ASP A 76 -4.93 6.55 13.63
C ASP A 76 -5.64 6.76 12.27
N LEU A 77 -6.14 5.68 11.67
CA LEU A 77 -6.88 5.71 10.41
C LEU A 77 -8.42 5.72 10.59
N GLY A 78 -8.91 5.96 11.80
CA GLY A 78 -10.34 6.11 12.11
C GLY A 78 -11.13 4.81 12.06
N LEU A 79 -10.50 3.68 12.44
CA LEU A 79 -11.10 2.34 12.45
C LEU A 79 -11.19 1.73 13.86
N GLU A 80 -11.25 2.56 14.91
CA GLU A 80 -11.30 2.09 16.30
C GLU A 80 -12.47 1.13 16.54
N ASP A 81 -13.66 1.45 16.01
CA ASP A 81 -14.88 0.64 16.16
C ASP A 81 -14.93 -0.55 15.19
N ARG A 82 -13.92 -0.74 14.36
CA ARG A 82 -13.88 -1.75 13.30
C ARG A 82 -12.80 -2.82 13.49
N LEU A 83 -12.03 -2.75 14.56
CA LEU A 83 -10.88 -3.63 14.80
C LEU A 83 -11.20 -5.13 14.67
N GLN A 84 -12.37 -5.55 15.17
CA GLN A 84 -12.81 -6.94 15.19
C GLN A 84 -13.74 -7.31 14.02
N HIS A 85 -13.96 -6.40 13.06
CA HIS A 85 -14.80 -6.67 11.91
C HIS A 85 -14.03 -7.45 10.85
N PHE A 86 -14.70 -8.43 10.24
CA PHE A 86 -14.20 -9.13 9.06
C PHE A 86 -14.39 -8.26 7.79
N PRO A 87 -13.63 -8.50 6.72
CA PRO A 87 -13.76 -7.73 5.48
C PRO A 87 -15.19 -7.63 4.95
N SER A 88 -15.99 -8.71 5.07
CA SER A 88 -17.40 -8.72 4.64
C SER A 88 -18.33 -7.80 5.45
N GLN A 89 -17.87 -7.29 6.59
CA GLN A 89 -18.62 -6.38 7.47
C GLN A 89 -18.16 -4.92 7.32
N LEU A 90 -17.17 -4.66 6.47
CA LEU A 90 -16.57 -3.35 6.23
C LEU A 90 -17.08 -2.76 4.90
N SER A 91 -17.32 -1.45 4.88
CA SER A 91 -17.52 -0.71 3.63
C SER A 91 -16.25 -0.74 2.76
N GLY A 92 -16.36 -0.41 1.47
CA GLY A 92 -15.22 -0.34 0.57
C GLY A 92 -14.13 0.62 1.07
N GLY A 93 -14.52 1.81 1.55
CA GLY A 93 -13.59 2.78 2.12
C GLY A 93 -12.93 2.29 3.43
N GLU A 94 -13.66 1.55 4.28
CA GLU A 94 -13.09 0.94 5.48
C GLU A 94 -12.09 -0.18 5.12
N GLN A 95 -12.42 -1.03 4.12
CA GLN A 95 -11.50 -2.06 3.63
C GLN A 95 -10.22 -1.44 3.05
N GLN A 96 -10.33 -0.35 2.30
CA GLN A 96 -9.17 0.36 1.76
C GLN A 96 -8.32 0.96 2.87
N ARG A 97 -8.92 1.53 3.93
CA ARG A 97 -8.16 2.00 5.10
C ARG A 97 -7.41 0.87 5.80
N VAL A 98 -8.00 -0.32 5.91
CA VAL A 98 -7.30 -1.52 6.43
C VAL A 98 -6.13 -1.92 5.51
N ALA A 99 -6.32 -1.89 4.18
CA ALA A 99 -5.26 -2.19 3.22
C ALA A 99 -4.11 -1.18 3.30
N ILE A 100 -4.42 0.11 3.47
CA ILE A 100 -3.41 1.17 3.71
C ILE A 100 -2.66 0.91 5.02
N ALA A 101 -3.37 0.65 6.13
CA ALA A 101 -2.75 0.32 7.41
C ALA A 101 -1.77 -0.84 7.28
N ARG A 102 -2.19 -1.92 6.60
CA ARG A 102 -1.35 -3.10 6.33
C ARG A 102 -0.11 -2.76 5.51
N ALA A 103 -0.22 -1.86 4.53
CA ALA A 103 0.89 -1.45 3.69
C ALA A 103 1.94 -0.64 4.46
N ILE A 104 1.52 0.22 5.38
CA ILE A 104 2.40 1.20 6.05
C ILE A 104 2.91 0.77 7.43
N ILE A 105 2.31 -0.27 8.05
CA ILE A 105 2.66 -0.67 9.43
C ILE A 105 4.14 -1.06 9.59
N LYS A 106 4.75 -1.58 8.53
CA LYS A 106 6.20 -1.92 8.50
C LYS A 106 7.09 -0.70 8.29
N LYS A 107 6.51 0.50 8.17
CA LYS A 107 7.23 1.76 7.87
C LYS A 107 8.10 1.66 6.60
N PRO A 108 7.55 1.20 5.46
CA PRO A 108 8.33 1.06 4.23
C PRO A 108 8.87 2.42 3.77
N GLU A 109 9.94 2.43 2.95
CA GLU A 109 10.46 3.66 2.34
C GLU A 109 9.63 4.10 1.12
N LEU A 110 9.01 3.13 0.44
CA LEU A 110 8.20 3.37 -0.76
C LEU A 110 6.81 2.76 -0.60
N ILE A 111 5.79 3.56 -0.83
CA ILE A 111 4.40 3.13 -0.95
C ILE A 111 4.06 3.10 -2.45
N LEU A 112 3.66 1.94 -2.94
CA LEU A 112 3.11 1.75 -4.28
C LEU A 112 1.60 1.66 -4.16
N ALA A 113 0.87 2.54 -4.83
CA ALA A 113 -0.59 2.52 -4.86
C ALA A 113 -1.07 2.33 -6.30
N ASP A 114 -1.79 1.24 -6.53
CA ASP A 114 -2.31 0.84 -7.85
C ASP A 114 -3.82 1.02 -7.84
N GLU A 115 -4.30 2.07 -8.53
CA GLU A 115 -5.71 2.49 -8.59
C GLU A 115 -6.41 2.46 -7.22
N PRO A 116 -5.88 3.12 -6.18
CA PRO A 116 -6.29 2.91 -4.79
C PRO A 116 -7.73 3.36 -4.51
N THR A 117 -8.36 4.05 -5.43
CA THR A 117 -9.74 4.57 -5.32
C THR A 117 -10.70 3.95 -6.34
N GLY A 118 -10.22 3.11 -7.26
CA GLY A 118 -11.00 2.64 -8.41
C GLY A 118 -12.22 1.77 -8.08
N ASN A 119 -12.36 1.26 -6.85
CA ASN A 119 -13.51 0.46 -6.40
C ASN A 119 -14.37 1.22 -5.38
N LEU A 120 -14.22 2.55 -5.27
CA LEU A 120 -14.92 3.39 -4.31
C LEU A 120 -15.86 4.36 -5.02
N ASP A 121 -16.90 4.78 -4.32
CA ASP A 121 -17.70 5.95 -4.72
C ASP A 121 -16.90 7.24 -4.54
N ASP A 122 -17.36 8.33 -5.16
CA ASP A 122 -16.62 9.61 -5.22
C ASP A 122 -16.29 10.17 -3.83
N GLU A 123 -17.19 10.06 -2.85
CA GLU A 123 -17.00 10.57 -1.50
C GLU A 123 -15.89 9.77 -0.78
N ASN A 124 -15.96 8.45 -0.80
CA ASN A 124 -14.92 7.59 -0.23
C ASN A 124 -13.59 7.72 -0.99
N ALA A 125 -13.63 7.88 -2.32
CA ALA A 125 -12.43 8.08 -3.13
C ALA A 125 -11.65 9.32 -2.69
N GLN A 126 -12.34 10.45 -2.44
CA GLN A 126 -11.71 11.67 -1.95
C GLN A 126 -11.09 11.47 -0.57
N VAL A 127 -11.81 10.83 0.37
CA VAL A 127 -11.31 10.52 1.72
C VAL A 127 -10.05 9.65 1.67
N ILE A 128 -10.05 8.60 0.84
CA ILE A 128 -8.90 7.71 0.69
C ILE A 128 -7.72 8.41 0.02
N THR A 129 -7.98 9.26 -0.96
CA THR A 129 -6.97 10.10 -1.59
C THR A 129 -6.26 10.97 -0.55
N ASP A 130 -7.02 11.73 0.23
CA ASP A 130 -6.46 12.60 1.28
C ASP A 130 -5.67 11.80 2.32
N LEU A 131 -6.17 10.63 2.67
CA LEU A 131 -5.51 9.73 3.61
C LEU A 131 -4.14 9.27 3.10
N ILE A 132 -4.04 8.80 1.85
CA ILE A 132 -2.78 8.30 1.27
C ILE A 132 -1.72 9.41 1.25
N PHE A 133 -2.07 10.62 0.81
CA PHE A 133 -1.14 11.74 0.81
C PHE A 133 -0.75 12.19 2.23
N SER A 134 -1.71 12.22 3.18
CA SER A 134 -1.43 12.58 4.57
C SER A 134 -0.49 11.57 5.23
N VAL A 135 -0.71 10.29 4.99
CA VAL A 135 0.13 9.18 5.48
C VAL A 135 1.54 9.27 4.91
N SER A 136 1.68 9.44 3.59
CA SER A 136 2.98 9.61 2.93
C SER A 136 3.76 10.77 3.54
N LYS A 137 3.11 11.92 3.76
CA LYS A 137 3.71 13.10 4.37
C LYS A 137 4.03 12.89 5.86
N LYS A 138 3.07 12.36 6.65
CA LYS A 138 3.23 12.09 8.10
C LYS A 138 4.44 11.20 8.38
N TYR A 139 4.61 10.17 7.58
CA TYR A 139 5.69 9.19 7.75
C TYR A 139 6.92 9.46 6.88
N GLN A 140 6.94 10.56 6.11
CA GLN A 140 8.04 10.96 5.22
C GLN A 140 8.42 9.84 4.24
N LYS A 141 7.42 9.25 3.57
CA LYS A 141 7.61 8.13 2.64
C LYS A 141 7.38 8.56 1.20
N SER A 142 8.14 7.98 0.28
CA SER A 142 7.89 8.16 -1.15
C SER A 142 6.60 7.45 -1.53
N LEU A 143 5.77 8.12 -2.34
CA LEU A 143 4.55 7.57 -2.91
C LEU A 143 4.70 7.45 -4.42
N CYS A 144 4.48 6.25 -4.96
CA CYS A 144 4.30 6.04 -6.39
C CYS A 144 2.86 5.58 -6.63
N LEU A 145 2.12 6.40 -7.35
CA LEU A 145 0.71 6.21 -7.62
C LEU A 145 0.51 5.86 -9.08
N VAL A 146 -0.23 4.81 -9.36
CA VAL A 146 -0.75 4.48 -10.70
C VAL A 146 -2.23 4.79 -10.71
N THR A 147 -2.68 5.64 -11.61
CA THR A 147 -4.08 6.03 -11.74
C THR A 147 -4.40 6.53 -13.13
N HIS A 148 -5.66 6.40 -13.52
CA HIS A 148 -6.24 7.07 -14.68
C HIS A 148 -6.97 8.37 -14.31
N ASP A 149 -7.10 8.66 -13.00
CA ASP A 149 -7.69 9.89 -12.49
C ASP A 149 -6.65 11.03 -12.54
N MET A 150 -6.91 12.03 -13.40
CA MET A 150 -6.00 13.16 -13.60
C MET A 150 -6.01 14.13 -12.41
N ASP A 151 -7.11 14.28 -11.70
CA ASP A 151 -7.19 15.15 -10.53
C ASP A 151 -6.34 14.58 -9.38
N LEU A 152 -6.38 13.26 -9.22
CA LEU A 152 -5.51 12.55 -8.29
C LEU A 152 -4.03 12.66 -8.69
N ALA A 153 -3.72 12.49 -9.98
CA ALA A 153 -2.35 12.58 -10.48
C ALA A 153 -1.73 14.00 -10.31
N GLN A 154 -2.54 15.06 -10.48
CA GLN A 154 -2.08 16.45 -10.31
C GLN A 154 -1.66 16.79 -8.87
N ARG A 155 -2.01 15.98 -7.89
CA ARG A 155 -1.56 16.17 -6.51
C ARG A 155 -0.14 15.65 -6.24
N CYS A 156 0.45 14.93 -7.21
CA CYS A 156 1.82 14.42 -7.10
C CYS A 156 2.85 15.47 -7.56
N ASP A 157 4.05 15.40 -6.99
CA ASP A 157 5.17 16.30 -7.36
C ASP A 157 5.64 16.07 -8.81
N ARG A 158 5.43 14.87 -9.35
CA ARG A 158 5.82 14.47 -10.71
C ARG A 158 4.80 13.52 -11.31
N ILE A 159 4.45 13.78 -12.56
CA ILE A 159 3.56 12.93 -13.37
C ILE A 159 4.35 12.34 -14.53
N MET A 160 4.17 11.05 -14.78
CA MET A 160 4.66 10.35 -15.96
C MET A 160 3.47 9.75 -16.68
N LYS A 161 3.24 10.11 -17.91
CA LYS A 161 2.17 9.57 -18.74
C LYS A 161 2.67 8.36 -19.51
N ILE A 162 1.87 7.30 -19.53
CA ILE A 162 2.15 6.08 -20.32
C ILE A 162 1.13 6.01 -21.45
N GLU A 163 1.61 6.05 -22.69
CA GLU A 163 0.80 5.86 -23.89
C GLU A 163 1.39 4.73 -24.73
N ASN A 164 0.56 3.76 -25.11
CA ASN A 164 0.97 2.61 -25.91
C ASN A 164 2.22 1.87 -25.36
N GLY A 165 2.31 1.78 -24.03
CA GLY A 165 3.43 1.13 -23.34
C GLY A 165 4.72 1.94 -23.25
N THR A 166 4.69 3.21 -23.64
CA THR A 166 5.85 4.12 -23.62
C THR A 166 5.59 5.31 -22.71
N ILE A 167 6.60 5.75 -21.96
CA ILE A 167 6.54 7.00 -21.18
C ILE A 167 6.68 8.18 -22.13
N VAL A 168 5.73 9.12 -22.05
CA VAL A 168 5.65 10.34 -22.85
C VAL A 168 5.59 11.57 -21.96
#